data_9dda403ee8463c70cc09c473d9aad348
#
_entry.id   9dda403ee8463c70cc09c473d9aad348
#
_cell.length_a   1.000
_cell.length_b   1.000
_cell.length_c   1.000
_cell.angle_alpha   90.00
_cell.angle_beta   90.00
_cell.angle_gamma   90.00
#
_symmetry.space_group_name_H-M   'P 1'
#
loop_
_entity.id
_entity.type
_entity.pdbx_description
1 polymer ?
#
loop_
_entity_poly.entity_id
_entity_poly.type
_entity_poly.pdbx_seq_one_letter_code
_entity_poly.pdbx_strand_id
1 'polypeptide(L)'
;MRLIVLIYFTFLNILFSQQIVYELKLPKYLDETSALEYYGGNLLTLNDSGGKSILYEFNFDGVVINQHQIKTVKNYDWESLAADNNFIYVGDFGNNFSNRDNLTILKINIKNF
;
A
#
# COMPACT_ATOMS: atom_id res chain seq x y z
N MET A 1 -3.97 -58.86 33.76
CA MET A 1 -4.39 -57.44 33.88
C MET A 1 -3.44 -56.60 33.01
N ARG A 2 -3.89 -56.13 31.84
CA ARG A 2 -3.09 -55.29 30.93
C ARG A 2 -3.36 -53.84 31.28
N LEU A 3 -2.32 -53.13 31.75
CA LEU A 3 -2.38 -51.70 32.03
C LEU A 3 -2.29 -50.94 30.70
N ILE A 4 -3.38 -50.29 30.28
CA ILE A 4 -3.41 -49.41 29.11
C ILE A 4 -3.00 -48.04 29.63
N VAL A 5 -1.76 -47.62 29.27
CA VAL A 5 -1.29 -46.25 29.52
C VAL A 5 -1.81 -45.39 28.39
N LEU A 6 -2.81 -44.57 28.65
CA LEU A 6 -3.32 -43.53 27.77
C LEU A 6 -2.35 -42.34 27.84
N ILE A 7 -1.49 -42.20 26.82
CA ILE A 7 -0.65 -41.01 26.65
C ILE A 7 -1.53 -39.92 26.01
N TYR A 8 -1.98 -38.99 26.82
CA TYR A 8 -2.60 -37.75 26.35
C TYR A 8 -1.51 -36.87 25.75
N PHE A 9 -1.41 -36.82 24.40
CA PHE A 9 -0.68 -35.77 23.71
C PHE A 9 -1.49 -34.48 23.78
N THR A 10 -1.20 -33.63 24.74
CA THR A 10 -1.66 -32.25 24.76
C THR A 10 -0.85 -31.51 23.71
N PHE A 11 -1.43 -31.33 22.51
CA PHE A 11 -0.93 -30.38 21.52
C PHE A 11 -1.07 -28.98 22.12
N LEU A 12 0.03 -28.42 22.59
CA LEU A 12 0.12 -27.01 22.96
C LEU A 12 0.08 -26.22 21.64
N ASN A 13 -1.11 -25.81 21.20
CA ASN A 13 -1.26 -24.87 20.11
C ASN A 13 -0.73 -23.51 20.58
N ILE A 14 0.51 -23.19 20.24
CA ILE A 14 1.05 -21.85 20.42
C ILE A 14 0.39 -21.00 19.34
N LEU A 15 -0.66 -20.27 19.72
CA LEU A 15 -1.32 -19.28 18.88
C LEU A 15 -0.37 -18.08 18.77
N PHE A 16 0.33 -17.97 17.66
CA PHE A 16 1.02 -16.73 17.30
C PHE A 16 -0.04 -15.73 16.85
N SER A 17 -0.37 -14.78 17.70
CA SER A 17 -1.18 -13.62 17.34
C SER A 17 -0.31 -12.60 16.63
N GLN A 18 -0.79 -12.07 15.49
CA GLN A 18 -0.17 -10.90 14.88
C GLN A 18 -0.31 -9.72 15.84
N GLN A 19 0.78 -9.00 16.01
CA GLN A 19 0.82 -7.82 16.87
C GLN A 19 1.05 -6.58 16.02
N ILE A 20 0.23 -5.54 16.20
CA ILE A 20 0.52 -4.21 15.69
C ILE A 20 1.75 -3.71 16.44
N VAL A 21 2.85 -3.55 15.71
CA VAL A 21 4.12 -3.06 16.25
C VAL A 21 4.13 -1.53 16.30
N TYR A 22 3.44 -0.91 15.33
CA TYR A 22 3.43 0.53 15.16
C TYR A 22 2.20 1.00 14.39
N GLU A 23 1.66 2.17 14.77
CA GLU A 23 0.52 2.80 14.12
C GLU A 23 0.83 4.27 13.84
N LEU A 24 0.56 4.72 12.60
CA LEU A 24 0.73 6.10 12.16
C LEU A 24 -0.61 6.70 11.77
N LYS A 25 -0.84 7.93 12.20
CA LYS A 25 -1.97 8.72 11.74
C LYS A 25 -1.51 9.67 10.63
N LEU A 26 -2.08 9.50 9.45
CA LEU A 26 -1.79 10.36 8.29
C LEU A 26 -2.55 11.70 8.36
N PRO A 27 -2.05 12.76 7.70
CA PRO A 27 -2.76 14.02 7.54
C PRO A 27 -4.12 13.85 6.85
N LYS A 28 -5.09 14.69 7.20
CA LYS A 28 -6.48 14.60 6.70
C LYS A 28 -6.60 14.65 5.16
N TYR A 29 -5.70 15.30 4.46
CA TYR A 29 -5.74 15.36 2.99
C TYR A 29 -5.30 14.05 2.31
N LEU A 30 -4.90 13.04 3.07
CA LEU A 30 -4.66 11.67 2.65
C LEU A 30 -5.81 10.74 3.09
N ASP A 31 -7.03 11.26 3.21
CA ASP A 31 -8.20 10.53 3.72
C ASP A 31 -8.73 9.46 2.75
N GLU A 32 -8.37 9.53 1.48
CA GLU A 32 -8.74 8.54 0.45
C GLU A 32 -7.53 7.72 -0.04
N THR A 33 -6.56 7.50 0.84
CA THR A 33 -5.37 6.69 0.53
C THR A 33 -5.76 5.27 0.12
N SER A 34 -5.39 4.85 -1.09
CA SER A 34 -5.75 3.56 -1.69
C SER A 34 -4.58 2.60 -1.88
N ALA A 35 -3.35 3.05 -1.73
CA ALA A 35 -2.16 2.22 -1.91
C ALA A 35 -1.02 2.63 -0.99
N LEU A 36 -0.13 1.70 -0.70
CA LEU A 36 1.07 1.92 0.11
C LEU A 36 2.24 1.12 -0.47
N GLU A 37 3.38 1.79 -0.65
CA GLU A 37 4.61 1.18 -1.13
C GLU A 37 5.81 1.66 -0.32
N TYR A 38 6.75 0.76 -0.02
CA TYR A 38 8.03 1.13 0.59
C TYR A 38 9.04 1.52 -0.49
N TYR A 39 9.61 2.69 -0.37
CA TYR A 39 10.56 3.22 -1.34
C TYR A 39 11.62 4.12 -0.69
N GLY A 40 12.90 3.85 -0.97
CA GLY A 40 14.01 4.72 -0.58
C GLY A 40 14.16 5.00 0.92
N GLY A 41 13.68 4.10 1.78
CA GLY A 41 13.68 4.30 3.23
C GLY A 41 12.43 4.99 3.78
N ASN A 42 11.50 5.38 2.91
CA ASN A 42 10.23 6.03 3.23
C ASN A 42 9.04 5.22 2.73
N LEU A 43 7.86 5.77 2.90
CA LEU A 43 6.61 5.20 2.41
C LEU A 43 6.00 6.14 1.36
N LEU A 44 5.50 5.56 0.28
CA LEU A 44 4.73 6.26 -0.76
C LEU A 44 3.26 5.89 -0.66
N THR A 45 2.41 6.87 -0.88
CA THR A 45 0.97 6.65 -1.04
C THR A 45 0.39 7.57 -2.10
N LEU A 46 -0.85 7.30 -2.47
CA LEU A 46 -1.65 8.10 -3.37
C LEU A 46 -3.10 8.13 -2.89
N ASN A 47 -3.83 9.15 -3.28
CA ASN A 47 -5.27 9.17 -3.08
C ASN A 47 -5.99 8.55 -4.29
N ASP A 48 -7.13 7.99 -4.01
CA ASP A 48 -8.09 7.38 -4.91
C ASP A 48 -8.63 8.37 -5.97
N SER A 49 -9.71 7.97 -6.60
CA SER A 49 -10.37 8.62 -7.74
C SER A 49 -10.67 10.11 -7.55
N GLY A 50 -10.52 10.87 -8.63
CA GLY A 50 -10.80 12.32 -8.64
C GLY A 50 -9.81 13.17 -7.86
N GLY A 51 -8.80 12.56 -7.23
CA GLY A 51 -7.72 13.23 -6.56
C GLY A 51 -6.72 13.87 -7.52
N LYS A 52 -5.77 14.61 -6.96
CA LYS A 52 -4.62 15.10 -7.72
C LYS A 52 -3.72 13.94 -8.12
N SER A 53 -3.05 14.06 -9.27
CA SER A 53 -2.04 13.09 -9.71
C SER A 53 -0.73 13.29 -8.94
N ILE A 54 -0.75 12.98 -7.64
CA ILE A 54 0.37 13.18 -6.71
C ILE A 54 0.68 11.86 -6.02
N LEU A 55 1.96 11.51 -5.96
CA LEU A 55 2.49 10.53 -5.02
C LEU A 55 3.01 11.27 -3.79
N TYR A 56 2.52 10.90 -2.63
CA TYR A 56 2.92 11.48 -1.35
C TYR A 56 3.97 10.58 -0.71
N GLU A 57 5.13 11.15 -0.40
CA GLU A 57 6.19 10.46 0.31
C GLU A 57 6.19 10.92 1.77
N PHE A 58 6.18 9.97 2.69
CA PHE A 58 6.19 10.25 4.12
C PHE A 58 7.14 9.32 4.88
N ASN A 59 7.68 9.82 5.96
CA ASN A 59 8.56 9.06 6.84
C ASN A 59 7.77 8.19 7.83
N PHE A 60 8.48 7.40 8.63
CA PHE A 60 7.87 6.55 9.66
C PHE A 60 7.33 7.30 10.88
N ASP A 61 7.45 8.62 10.93
CA ASP A 61 6.77 9.48 11.91
C ASP A 61 5.42 10.01 11.40
N GLY A 62 5.03 9.64 10.17
CA GLY A 62 3.79 10.10 9.51
C GLY A 62 3.89 11.51 8.92
N VAL A 63 5.10 12.06 8.82
CA VAL A 63 5.34 13.38 8.24
C VAL A 63 5.51 13.25 6.75
N VAL A 64 4.67 13.93 5.96
CA VAL A 64 4.84 14.03 4.51
C VAL A 64 6.06 14.90 4.22
N ILE A 65 7.06 14.31 3.58
CA ILE A 65 8.35 14.93 3.26
C ILE A 65 8.42 15.42 1.82
N ASN A 66 7.71 14.76 0.90
CA ASN A 66 7.64 15.15 -0.50
C ASN A 66 6.24 14.93 -1.10
N GLN A 67 5.94 15.69 -2.16
CA GLN A 67 4.76 15.53 -2.99
C GLN A 67 5.19 15.53 -4.46
N HIS A 68 5.22 14.36 -5.06
CA HIS A 68 5.67 14.15 -6.43
C HIS A 68 4.49 14.31 -7.39
N GLN A 69 4.37 15.49 -8.00
CA GLN A 69 3.31 15.79 -8.97
C GLN A 69 3.59 15.13 -10.31
N ILE A 70 2.72 14.25 -10.75
CA ILE A 70 2.78 13.61 -12.07
C ILE A 70 2.01 14.47 -13.07
N LYS A 71 2.72 15.36 -13.79
CA LYS A 71 2.12 16.47 -14.54
C LYS A 71 1.37 16.05 -15.82
N THR A 72 1.70 14.91 -16.40
CA THR A 72 1.26 14.51 -17.75
C THR A 72 0.06 13.58 -17.72
N VAL A 73 -0.44 13.21 -16.58
CA VAL A 73 -1.54 12.25 -16.43
C VAL A 73 -2.59 12.78 -15.45
N LYS A 74 -3.82 12.32 -15.64
CA LYS A 74 -4.93 12.54 -14.72
C LYS A 74 -5.08 11.30 -13.86
N ASN A 75 -5.36 11.48 -12.57
CA ASN A 75 -5.85 10.42 -11.72
C ASN A 75 -7.33 10.16 -12.04
N TYR A 76 -7.61 9.06 -12.73
CA TYR A 76 -8.99 8.63 -12.97
C TYR A 76 -9.49 7.76 -11.81
N ASP A 77 -8.70 6.76 -11.44
CA ASP A 77 -9.03 5.86 -10.33
C ASP A 77 -7.78 5.04 -9.96
N TRP A 78 -6.86 5.70 -9.25
CA TRP A 78 -5.59 5.11 -8.85
C TRP A 78 -5.79 4.21 -7.63
N GLU A 79 -5.43 2.92 -7.75
CA GLU A 79 -5.73 1.90 -6.77
C GLU A 79 -4.51 1.14 -6.24
N SER A 80 -3.37 1.29 -6.88
CA SER A 80 -2.22 0.45 -6.57
C SER A 80 -0.90 1.14 -6.82
N LEU A 81 0.09 0.81 -5.99
CA LEU A 81 1.50 1.16 -6.15
C LEU A 81 2.37 -0.08 -6.13
N ALA A 82 3.44 -0.05 -6.90
CA ALA A 82 4.58 -0.95 -6.76
C ALA A 82 5.85 -0.20 -7.15
N ALA A 83 7.00 -0.61 -6.62
CA ALA A 83 8.28 -0.01 -6.94
C ALA A 83 9.35 -1.07 -7.22
N ASP A 84 10.27 -0.75 -8.12
CA ASP A 84 11.54 -1.42 -8.28
C ASP A 84 12.70 -0.42 -8.09
N ASN A 85 13.92 -0.82 -8.40
CA ASN A 85 15.10 0.04 -8.22
C ASN A 85 15.12 1.29 -9.13
N ASN A 86 14.33 1.33 -10.20
CA ASN A 86 14.37 2.37 -11.22
C ASN A 86 13.03 3.04 -11.50
N PHE A 87 11.93 2.36 -11.16
CA PHE A 87 10.59 2.79 -11.55
C PHE A 87 9.58 2.62 -10.42
N ILE A 88 8.59 3.51 -10.44
CA ILE A 88 7.34 3.35 -9.69
C ILE A 88 6.25 3.03 -10.70
N TYR A 89 5.37 2.13 -10.32
CA TYR A 89 4.21 1.70 -11.10
C TYR A 89 2.93 2.12 -10.37
N VAL A 90 2.06 2.84 -11.06
CA VAL A 90 0.75 3.24 -10.55
C VAL A 90 -0.32 2.52 -11.34
N GLY A 91 -1.17 1.79 -10.67
CA GLY A 91 -2.33 1.15 -11.27
C GLY A 91 -3.53 2.09 -11.32
N ASP A 92 -3.82 2.65 -12.50
CA ASP A 92 -5.05 3.41 -12.79
C ASP A 92 -6.09 2.47 -13.38
N PHE A 93 -6.64 1.62 -12.53
CA PHE A 93 -7.55 0.56 -12.96
C PHE A 93 -8.75 0.35 -12.03
N GLY A 94 -9.06 1.29 -11.15
CA GLY A 94 -10.33 1.28 -10.44
C GLY A 94 -11.48 1.34 -11.43
N ASN A 95 -12.49 0.51 -11.24
CA ASN A 95 -13.61 0.35 -12.18
C ASN A 95 -14.85 -0.23 -11.49
N ASN A 96 -15.32 0.44 -10.45
CA ASN A 96 -16.41 -0.01 -9.60
C ASN A 96 -17.73 -0.25 -10.36
N PHE A 97 -17.92 0.46 -11.47
CA PHE A 97 -19.12 0.33 -12.31
C PHE A 97 -18.92 -0.54 -13.55
N SER A 98 -17.73 -1.12 -13.72
CA SER A 98 -17.37 -1.97 -14.89
C SER A 98 -17.63 -1.30 -16.25
N ASN A 99 -17.46 0.03 -16.33
CA ASN A 99 -17.74 0.83 -17.51
C ASN A 99 -16.52 1.57 -18.08
N ARG A 100 -15.34 1.39 -17.47
CA ARG A 100 -14.07 1.94 -17.97
C ARG A 100 -13.43 1.00 -18.98
N ASP A 101 -12.93 1.54 -20.08
CA ASP A 101 -12.17 0.88 -21.14
C ASP A 101 -10.70 1.35 -21.23
N ASN A 102 -10.34 2.32 -20.37
CA ASN A 102 -9.04 2.98 -20.33
C ASN A 102 -8.18 2.59 -19.12
N LEU A 103 -8.28 1.36 -18.66
CA LEU A 103 -7.47 0.88 -17.53
C LEU A 103 -5.99 0.82 -17.92
N THR A 104 -5.11 1.40 -17.10
CA THR A 104 -3.70 1.53 -17.42
C THR A 104 -2.79 1.28 -16.22
N ILE A 105 -1.53 0.95 -16.53
CA ILE A 105 -0.43 1.00 -15.56
C ILE A 105 0.53 2.09 -16.01
N LEU A 106 0.75 3.08 -15.17
CA LEU A 106 1.73 4.13 -15.40
C LEU A 106 3.08 3.65 -14.89
N LYS A 107 4.10 3.70 -15.75
CA LYS A 107 5.48 3.43 -15.38
C LYS A 107 6.25 4.75 -15.30
N ILE A 108 6.70 5.11 -14.11
CA ILE A 108 7.29 6.41 -13.80
C ILE A 108 8.76 6.22 -13.45
N ASN A 109 9.65 6.93 -14.11
CA ASN A 109 11.08 6.87 -13.82
C ASN A 109 11.37 7.66 -12.54
N ILE A 110 11.98 7.03 -11.58
CA ILE A 110 12.35 7.60 -10.27
C ILE A 110 13.31 8.79 -10.39
N LYS A 111 14.17 8.81 -11.39
CA LYS A 111 15.10 9.93 -11.63
C LYS A 111 14.41 11.25 -11.96
N ASN A 112 13.10 11.22 -12.19
CA ASN A 112 12.28 12.38 -12.52
C ASN A 112 11.47 12.91 -11.34
N PHE A 113 11.74 12.39 -10.16
CA PHE A 113 11.14 12.83 -8.88
C PHE A 113 11.86 14.03 -8.29
#